data_b50acfc0ec4dbd0d13738a5e104d980e
#
_entry.id   b50acfc0ec4dbd0d13738a5e104d980e
#
_cell.length_a   1.000
_cell.length_b   1.000
_cell.length_c   1.000
_cell.angle_alpha   90.00
_cell.angle_beta   90.00
_cell.angle_gamma   90.00
#
_symmetry.space_group_name_H-M   'P 1'
#
loop_
_entity.id
_entity.type
_entity.pdbx_description
1 polymer ?
#
loop_
_entity_poly.entity_id
_entity_poly.type
_entity_poly.pdbx_seq_one_letter_code
_entity_poly.pdbx_strand_id
1 'polypeptide(L)'
;MAVYADENIVMIPLKDIFYFDAVDNRVFAYTKDKCYETKKKLFEIEDLLSGSSFLRISKNAIVNIRSIDHLSPEFNGRFVARLKNGEDIIISRGYVPDLKKKLGIGR
;
A
#
# COMPACT_ATOMS: atom_id res chain seq x y z
N MET A 1 13.75 4.77 -0.33
CA MET A 1 12.86 5.93 -0.39
C MET A 1 13.12 6.84 0.79
N ALA A 2 13.17 8.13 0.56
CA ALA A 2 13.35 9.10 1.63
C ALA A 2 12.01 9.41 2.28
N VAL A 3 11.96 9.26 3.60
CA VAL A 3 10.77 9.57 4.39
C VAL A 3 11.20 10.41 5.60
N TYR A 4 10.25 10.87 6.37
CA TYR A 4 10.52 11.81 7.46
C TYR A 4 10.06 11.23 8.79
N ALA A 5 10.94 11.32 9.77
CA ALA A 5 10.65 10.99 11.17
C ALA A 5 11.09 12.21 11.98
N ASP A 6 10.12 12.93 12.53
CA ASP A 6 10.35 14.22 13.19
C ASP A 6 11.07 15.17 12.23
N GLU A 7 12.27 15.64 12.56
CA GLU A 7 13.03 16.52 11.70
C GLU A 7 14.09 15.79 10.87
N ASN A 8 14.13 14.47 10.98
CA ASN A 8 15.14 13.67 10.28
C ASN A 8 14.60 13.12 8.97
N ILE A 9 15.49 13.03 7.99
CA ILE A 9 15.21 12.31 6.75
C ILE A 9 15.76 10.91 6.95
N VAL A 10 14.89 9.91 6.76
CA VAL A 10 15.25 8.50 6.94
C VAL A 10 15.15 7.80 5.60
N MET A 11 16.17 7.02 5.24
CA MET A 11 16.16 6.25 4.01
C MET A 11 15.65 4.85 4.31
N ILE A 12 14.55 4.45 3.67
CA ILE A 12 13.93 3.14 3.88
C ILE A 12 13.95 2.36 2.58
N PRO A 13 14.46 1.11 2.60
CA PRO A 13 14.33 0.25 1.42
C PRO A 13 12.87 0.04 1.08
N LEU A 14 12.53 0.07 -0.20
CA LEU A 14 11.15 -0.14 -0.64
C LEU A 14 10.59 -1.47 -0.14
N LYS A 15 11.43 -2.50 -0.08
CA LYS A 15 11.00 -3.82 0.38
C LYS A 15 10.48 -3.82 1.83
N ASP A 16 10.86 -2.81 2.62
CA ASP A 16 10.43 -2.71 4.02
C ASP A 16 9.12 -1.96 4.17
N ILE A 17 8.64 -1.31 3.12
CA ILE A 17 7.38 -0.56 3.16
C ILE A 17 6.24 -1.52 2.85
N PHE A 18 5.29 -1.60 3.78
CA PHE A 18 4.11 -2.45 3.64
C PHE A 18 3.01 -1.77 2.86
N TYR A 19 2.74 -0.49 3.16
CA TYR A 19 1.73 0.27 2.43
C TYR A 19 1.88 1.76 2.69
N PHE A 20 1.23 2.54 1.84
CA PHE A 20 1.10 4.00 2.00
C PHE A 20 -0.37 4.31 2.22
N ASP A 21 -0.63 5.28 3.07
CA ASP A 21 -1.99 5.73 3.35
C ASP A 21 -2.04 7.25 3.44
N ALA A 22 -3.05 7.84 2.81
CA ALA A 22 -3.26 9.28 2.83
C ALA A 22 -4.34 9.62 3.85
N VAL A 23 -4.01 10.50 4.78
CA VAL A 23 -4.91 10.96 5.83
C VAL A 23 -4.76 12.46 5.96
N ASP A 24 -5.84 13.22 5.80
CA ASP A 24 -5.85 14.68 5.99
C ASP A 24 -4.75 15.39 5.18
N ASN A 25 -4.66 15.07 3.90
CA ASN A 25 -3.68 15.66 2.96
C ASN A 25 -2.23 15.34 3.30
N ARG A 26 -2.00 14.34 4.13
CA ARG A 26 -0.67 13.85 4.47
C ARG A 26 -0.57 12.39 4.06
N VAL A 27 0.60 11.98 3.60
CA VAL A 27 0.81 10.59 3.17
C VAL A 27 1.85 9.95 4.06
N PHE A 28 1.51 8.78 4.57
CA PHE A 28 2.37 8.03 5.49
C PHE A 28 2.80 6.72 4.86
N ALA A 29 4.06 6.36 5.11
CA ALA A 29 4.62 5.07 4.71
C ALA A 29 4.71 4.20 5.96
N TYR A 30 4.11 3.01 5.90
CA TYR A 30 4.09 2.07 7.01
C TYR A 30 5.01 0.91 6.73
N THR A 31 5.88 0.62 7.69
CA THR A 31 6.71 -0.57 7.66
C THR A 31 6.07 -1.63 8.56
N LYS A 32 6.81 -2.70 8.85
CA LYS A 32 6.31 -3.76 9.71
C LYS A 32 5.79 -3.22 11.06
N ASP A 33 6.50 -2.26 11.65
CA ASP A 33 6.20 -1.79 12.99
C ASP A 33 6.36 -0.27 13.17
N LYS A 34 6.63 0.47 12.11
CA LYS A 34 6.84 1.92 12.18
C LYS A 34 6.04 2.65 11.13
N CYS A 35 5.88 3.95 11.34
CA CYS A 35 5.15 4.84 10.45
C CYS A 35 5.99 6.09 10.23
N TYR A 36 6.10 6.49 8.97
CA TYR A 36 6.87 7.67 8.59
C TYR A 36 6.03 8.52 7.64
N GLU A 37 6.29 9.81 7.61
CA GLU A 37 5.62 10.68 6.67
C GLU A 37 6.45 10.81 5.40
N THR A 38 5.79 10.85 4.24
CA THR A 38 6.43 11.20 2.98
C THR A 38 5.91 12.55 2.51
N LYS A 39 6.76 13.32 1.82
CA LYS A 39 6.34 14.60 1.25
C LYS A 39 5.68 14.45 -0.11
N LYS A 40 5.68 13.25 -0.65
CA LYS A 40 5.06 12.98 -1.94
C LYS A 40 3.56 12.76 -1.78
N LYS A 41 2.81 13.14 -2.81
CA LYS A 41 1.39 12.83 -2.86
C LYS A 41 1.20 11.39 -3.34
N LEU A 42 0.04 10.82 -3.04
CA LEU A 42 -0.20 9.40 -3.34
C LEU A 42 -0.10 9.12 -4.84
N PHE A 43 -0.61 10.01 -5.70
CA PHE A 43 -0.52 9.80 -7.15
C PHE A 43 0.93 9.85 -7.65
N GLU A 44 1.79 10.65 -6.99
CA GLU A 44 3.21 10.70 -7.34
C GLU A 44 3.90 9.39 -6.99
N ILE A 45 3.54 8.81 -5.84
CA ILE A 45 4.08 7.52 -5.41
C ILE A 45 3.61 6.42 -6.36
N GLU A 46 2.34 6.45 -6.75
CA GLU A 46 1.78 5.49 -7.68
C GLU A 46 2.56 5.50 -9.00
N ASP A 47 2.82 6.69 -9.54
CA ASP A 47 3.59 6.83 -10.78
C ASP A 47 5.02 6.34 -10.60
N LEU A 48 5.67 6.76 -9.52
CA LEU A 48 7.06 6.42 -9.26
C LEU A 48 7.25 4.92 -9.13
N LEU A 49 6.29 4.22 -8.53
CA LEU A 49 6.39 2.79 -8.25
C LEU A 49 5.62 1.94 -9.27
N SER A 50 5.20 2.53 -10.38
CA SER A 50 4.52 1.81 -11.46
C SER A 50 5.39 0.66 -11.96
N GLY A 51 4.80 -0.51 -12.14
CA GLY A 51 5.52 -1.70 -12.60
C GLY A 51 6.27 -2.45 -11.49
N SER A 52 6.25 -1.94 -10.27
CA SER A 52 6.87 -2.60 -9.12
C SER A 52 5.85 -3.48 -8.40
N SER A 53 6.19 -3.94 -7.20
CA SER A 53 5.28 -4.72 -6.35
C SER A 53 4.22 -3.87 -5.65
N PHE A 54 4.23 -2.56 -5.85
CA PHE A 54 3.26 -1.67 -5.23
C PHE A 54 2.05 -1.48 -6.15
N LEU A 55 0.87 -1.41 -5.54
CA LEU A 55 -0.39 -1.32 -6.28
C LEU A 55 -1.38 -0.43 -5.54
N ARG A 56 -2.04 0.46 -6.28
CA ARG A 56 -3.14 1.26 -5.74
C ARG A 56 -4.30 0.35 -5.38
N ILE A 57 -4.84 0.47 -4.17
CA ILE A 57 -5.90 -0.41 -3.67
C ILE A 57 -7.14 0.35 -3.22
N SER A 58 -7.05 1.66 -3.16
CA SER A 58 -8.18 2.50 -2.84
C SER A 58 -7.84 3.92 -3.22
N LYS A 59 -8.79 4.80 -3.04
CA LYS A 59 -8.57 6.23 -3.25
C LYS A 59 -7.42 6.75 -2.37
N ASN A 60 -7.22 6.16 -1.20
CA ASN A 60 -6.29 6.67 -0.20
C ASN A 60 -5.10 5.77 0.10
N ALA A 61 -4.95 4.64 -0.58
CA ALA A 61 -3.91 3.69 -0.18
C ALA A 61 -3.24 2.99 -1.35
N ILE A 62 -1.96 2.67 -1.16
CA ILE A 62 -1.14 1.85 -2.06
C ILE A 62 -0.52 0.76 -1.19
N VAL A 63 -0.60 -0.50 -1.62
CA VAL A 63 -0.03 -1.61 -0.86
C VAL A 63 1.16 -2.20 -1.60
N ASN A 64 2.14 -2.68 -0.85
CA ASN A 64 3.17 -3.55 -1.37
C ASN A 64 2.62 -4.97 -1.35
N ILE A 65 2.41 -5.56 -2.51
CA ILE A 65 1.84 -6.90 -2.62
C ILE A 65 2.67 -7.92 -1.85
N ARG A 66 3.98 -7.72 -1.80
CA ARG A 66 4.87 -8.64 -1.07
C ARG A 66 4.65 -8.61 0.44
N SER A 67 3.96 -7.61 0.96
CA SER A 67 3.63 -7.54 2.38
C SER A 67 2.34 -8.27 2.73
N ILE A 68 1.61 -8.76 1.72
CA ILE A 68 0.34 -9.45 1.93
C ILE A 68 0.59 -10.92 2.26
N ASP A 69 0.02 -11.37 3.38
CA ASP A 69 0.04 -12.77 3.75
C ASP A 69 -1.06 -13.53 3.00
N HIS A 70 -2.29 -13.03 3.06
CA HIS A 70 -3.40 -13.63 2.32
C HIS A 70 -4.52 -12.61 2.10
N LEU A 71 -5.41 -12.96 1.19
CA LEU A 71 -6.53 -12.14 0.78
C LEU A 71 -7.83 -12.88 1.07
N SER A 72 -8.82 -12.13 1.55
CA SER A 72 -10.15 -12.68 1.81
C SER A 72 -11.19 -11.87 1.05
N PRO A 73 -11.95 -12.48 0.15
CA PRO A 73 -13.02 -11.76 -0.54
C PRO A 73 -14.18 -11.51 0.40
N GLU A 74 -14.85 -10.36 0.19
CA GLU A 74 -16.07 -10.03 0.92
C GLU A 74 -17.24 -10.02 -0.05
N PHE A 75 -18.45 -10.24 0.47
CA PHE A 75 -19.62 -10.39 -0.38
C PHE A 75 -19.97 -9.12 -1.15
N ASN A 76 -19.50 -7.97 -0.71
CA ASN A 76 -19.76 -6.69 -1.40
C ASN A 76 -18.75 -6.39 -2.51
N GLY A 77 -17.91 -7.35 -2.88
CA GLY A 77 -16.98 -7.21 -3.99
C GLY A 77 -15.62 -6.64 -3.63
N ARG A 78 -15.43 -6.22 -2.41
CA ARG A 78 -14.10 -5.76 -1.97
C ARG A 78 -13.34 -6.93 -1.34
N PHE A 79 -12.04 -6.73 -1.10
CA PHE A 79 -11.19 -7.73 -0.45
C PHE A 79 -10.59 -7.15 0.83
N VAL A 80 -10.30 -8.02 1.78
CA VAL A 80 -9.47 -7.70 2.94
C VAL A 80 -8.13 -8.36 2.73
N ALA A 81 -7.05 -7.59 2.87
CA ALA A 81 -5.69 -8.12 2.82
C ALA A 81 -5.13 -8.19 4.22
N ARG A 82 -4.78 -9.39 4.67
CA ARG A 82 -4.04 -9.56 5.92
C ARG A 82 -2.57 -9.42 5.59
N LEU A 83 -1.91 -8.44 6.21
CA LEU A 83 -0.50 -8.20 6.01
C LEU A 83 0.33 -9.12 6.91
N LYS A 84 1.61 -9.26 6.58
CA LYS A 84 2.50 -10.18 7.31
C LYS A 84 2.76 -9.75 8.75
N ASN A 85 2.45 -8.51 9.09
CA ASN A 85 2.53 -8.03 10.47
C ASN A 85 1.21 -8.17 11.23
N GLY A 86 0.18 -8.77 10.61
CA GLY A 86 -1.11 -9.00 11.25
C GLY A 86 -2.14 -7.90 11.04
N GLU A 87 -1.78 -6.80 10.39
CA GLU A 87 -2.74 -5.74 10.08
C GLU A 87 -3.66 -6.16 8.93
N ASP A 88 -4.88 -5.63 8.94
CA ASP A 88 -5.83 -5.80 7.85
C ASP A 88 -6.00 -4.48 7.12
N ILE A 89 -5.99 -4.52 5.79
CA ILE A 89 -6.31 -3.36 4.98
C ILE A 89 -7.38 -3.73 3.96
N ILE A 90 -8.17 -2.74 3.57
CA ILE A 90 -9.28 -2.95 2.65
C ILE A 90 -8.84 -2.60 1.22
N ILE A 91 -9.14 -3.49 0.30
CA ILE A 91 -8.99 -3.23 -1.13
C ILE A 91 -10.38 -2.93 -1.68
N SER A 92 -10.57 -1.70 -2.11
CA SER A 92 -11.86 -1.24 -2.60
C SER A 92 -12.28 -1.99 -3.85
N ARG A 93 -13.57 -2.23 -3.99
CA ARG A 93 -14.13 -3.01 -5.09
C ARG A 93 -13.63 -2.56 -6.45
N GLY A 94 -13.54 -1.25 -6.68
CA GLY A 94 -13.09 -0.71 -7.96
C GLY A 94 -11.64 -1.01 -8.29
N TYR A 95 -10.83 -1.40 -7.30
CA TYR A 95 -9.42 -1.71 -7.49
C TYR A 95 -9.13 -3.21 -7.51
N VAL A 96 -10.14 -4.03 -7.27
CA VAL A 96 -9.98 -5.49 -7.27
C VAL A 96 -9.58 -6.05 -8.63
N PRO A 97 -10.11 -5.56 -9.77
CA PRO A 97 -9.67 -6.06 -11.08
C PRO A 97 -8.16 -5.88 -11.30
N ASP A 98 -7.61 -4.74 -10.92
CA ASP A 98 -6.17 -4.48 -11.07
C ASP A 98 -5.36 -5.39 -10.15
N LEU A 99 -5.86 -5.65 -8.95
CA LEU A 99 -5.23 -6.58 -8.03
C LEU A 99 -5.17 -7.99 -8.61
N LYS A 100 -6.29 -8.47 -9.14
CA LYS A 100 -6.34 -9.80 -9.74
C LYS A 100 -5.41 -9.92 -10.93
N LYS A 101 -5.36 -8.87 -11.77
CA LYS A 101 -4.45 -8.84 -12.91
C LYS A 101 -3.01 -8.89 -12.45
N LYS A 102 -2.66 -8.10 -11.44
CA LYS A 102 -1.31 -8.04 -10.90
C LYS A 102 -0.87 -9.39 -10.32
N LEU A 103 -1.78 -10.09 -9.67
CA LEU A 103 -1.52 -11.39 -9.07
C LEU A 103 -1.62 -12.54 -10.08
N GLY A 104 -2.11 -12.27 -11.29
CA GLY A 104 -2.30 -13.31 -12.30
C GLY A 104 -3.42 -14.28 -11.95
N ILE A 105 -4.44 -13.83 -11.23
CA ILE A 105 -5.55 -14.69 -10.81
C ILE A 105 -6.88 -14.13 -11.31
N GLY A 106 -7.85 -14.99 -11.35
CA GLY A 106 -9.22 -14.65 -11.66
C GLY A 106 -9.37 -14.38 -13.13
N ARG A 107 -9.81 -13.95 -13.79
CA ARG A 107 -10.08 -13.57 -15.16
C ARG A 107 -11.21 -12.59 -15.29
#